data_cad5a75d0b5d353984385247e95817cc
#
_entry.id   cad5a75d0b5d353984385247e95817cc
#
_cell.length_a   1.000
_cell.length_b   1.000
_cell.length_c   1.000
_cell.angle_alpha   90.00
_cell.angle_beta   90.00
_cell.angle_gamma   90.00
#
_symmetry.space_group_name_H-M   'P 1'
#
loop_
_entity.id
_entity.type
_entity.pdbx_description
1 polymer ?
#
loop_
_entity_poly.entity_id
_entity_poly.type
_entity_poly.pdbx_seq_one_letter_code
_entity_poly.pdbx_strand_id
1 'polypeptide(L)'
;MADSRPLKRIKTTTCDEKTTNKSIACGLPMEILLDITLKVASQSLTDLCHLKLTSKEMLNITNDDDVYKHASLDTVPFFRLQEIPQEASFLSRCRSSGNLESLYREGMEVYFTNLEFYEKGLDLVRMAAGKGHKRSMYAFAMIVLMSSNTIKIAFFGTQEVEDALGYLRILRNQKCVLQCRSDVAEFVRCLRWNNMRSNLVVQVRKRLCNNVPCTNTWRLRVGSWCFITEDDDENDPNMCENCRWDHELEEFCSMI
;
A
#
# COMPACT_ATOMS: atom_id res chain seq x y z
N MET A 1 -18.51 -35.87 8.68
CA MET A 1 -17.15 -36.41 8.98
C MET A 1 -16.34 -35.25 9.52
N ALA A 2 -16.15 -35.23 10.82
CA ALA A 2 -15.43 -34.15 11.53
C ALA A 2 -13.95 -34.50 11.55
N ASP A 3 -13.15 -33.60 11.00
CA ASP A 3 -11.68 -33.71 10.95
C ASP A 3 -11.10 -33.21 12.29
N SER A 4 -10.76 -34.16 13.15
CA SER A 4 -10.14 -33.91 14.45
C SER A 4 -8.62 -33.84 14.29
N ARG A 5 -8.07 -32.62 14.23
CA ARG A 5 -6.62 -32.42 14.33
C ARG A 5 -6.14 -32.59 15.77
N PRO A 6 -5.05 -33.33 16.02
CA PRO A 6 -4.54 -33.53 17.38
C PRO A 6 -3.87 -32.25 17.92
N LEU A 7 -4.33 -31.80 19.08
CA LEU A 7 -3.70 -30.74 19.87
C LEU A 7 -2.26 -31.15 20.24
N LYS A 8 -1.28 -30.39 19.76
CA LYS A 8 0.11 -30.51 20.18
C LYS A 8 0.25 -30.12 21.65
N ARG A 9 0.66 -31.08 22.45
CA ARG A 9 0.92 -30.94 23.88
C ARG A 9 2.07 -29.95 24.11
N ILE A 10 1.73 -28.78 24.69
CA ILE A 10 2.68 -27.73 25.06
C ILE A 10 3.57 -28.26 26.18
N LYS A 11 4.89 -28.29 25.97
CA LYS A 11 5.86 -28.56 27.04
C LYS A 11 6.01 -27.28 27.84
N THR A 12 5.47 -27.26 29.06
CA THR A 12 5.76 -26.24 30.05
C THR A 12 7.23 -26.37 30.47
N THR A 13 8.06 -25.43 30.04
CA THR A 13 9.44 -25.32 30.50
C THR A 13 9.40 -24.65 31.87
N THR A 14 9.72 -25.38 32.93
CA THR A 14 9.91 -24.84 34.28
C THR A 14 11.14 -23.91 34.26
N CYS A 15 10.95 -22.63 34.57
CA CYS A 15 12.04 -21.68 34.77
C CYS A 15 12.72 -21.99 36.10
N ASP A 16 14.01 -22.26 36.08
CA ASP A 16 14.84 -22.37 37.29
C ASP A 16 14.93 -21.02 38.03
N GLU A 17 14.57 -21.07 39.30
CA GLU A 17 14.66 -19.94 40.24
C GLU A 17 16.12 -19.61 40.56
N LYS A 18 16.74 -18.70 39.81
CA LYS A 18 17.86 -17.86 40.31
C LYS A 18 18.13 -16.72 39.35
N THR A 19 17.55 -15.59 39.62
CA THR A 19 18.12 -14.22 39.54
C THR A 19 17.00 -13.19 39.52
N THR A 20 17.11 -12.21 40.38
CA THR A 20 16.15 -11.14 40.67
C THR A 20 16.06 -10.07 39.60
N ASN A 21 15.66 -10.44 38.39
CA ASN A 21 15.09 -9.57 37.38
C ASN A 21 14.19 -10.45 36.50
N LYS A 22 13.01 -10.84 36.99
CA LYS A 22 11.99 -11.49 36.16
C LYS A 22 11.57 -10.49 35.10
N SER A 23 12.03 -10.70 33.88
CA SER A 23 11.47 -10.06 32.71
C SER A 23 9.96 -10.28 32.71
N ILE A 24 9.17 -9.23 32.47
CA ILE A 24 7.72 -9.29 32.35
C ILE A 24 7.30 -10.38 31.33
N ALA A 25 8.15 -10.66 30.36
CA ALA A 25 7.97 -11.70 29.36
C ALA A 25 7.93 -13.13 29.93
N CYS A 26 8.61 -13.40 31.05
CA CYS A 26 8.65 -14.76 31.67
C CYS A 26 7.31 -15.26 32.24
N GLY A 27 6.26 -14.43 32.26
CA GLY A 27 4.95 -14.79 32.82
C GLY A 27 3.82 -14.86 31.80
N LEU A 28 4.04 -14.43 30.55
CA LEU A 28 3.01 -14.36 29.51
C LEU A 28 3.10 -15.55 28.55
N PRO A 29 1.97 -16.11 28.10
CA PRO A 29 1.93 -17.08 27.00
C PRO A 29 2.57 -16.51 25.73
N MET A 30 3.21 -17.39 24.93
CA MET A 30 3.89 -17.01 23.68
C MET A 30 2.95 -16.32 22.70
N GLU A 31 1.70 -16.75 22.64
CA GLU A 31 0.67 -16.18 21.78
C GLU A 31 0.39 -14.69 22.12
N ILE A 32 0.34 -14.37 23.41
CA ILE A 32 0.14 -12.99 23.87
C ILE A 32 1.36 -12.11 23.55
N LEU A 33 2.56 -12.66 23.72
CA LEU A 33 3.79 -11.95 23.36
C LEU A 33 3.87 -11.70 21.86
N LEU A 34 3.44 -12.64 21.03
CA LEU A 34 3.36 -12.47 19.60
C LEU A 34 2.33 -11.37 19.24
N ASP A 35 1.12 -11.40 19.82
CA ASP A 35 0.10 -10.39 19.59
C ASP A 35 0.56 -8.96 19.95
N ILE A 36 1.27 -8.83 21.08
CA ILE A 36 1.88 -7.56 21.47
C ILE A 36 2.92 -7.13 20.43
N THR A 37 3.78 -8.08 20.02
CA THR A 37 4.84 -7.82 19.04
C THR A 37 4.26 -7.41 17.69
N LEU A 38 3.18 -8.03 17.22
CA LEU A 38 2.47 -7.66 15.99
C LEU A 38 1.92 -6.23 16.07
N LYS A 39 1.34 -5.84 17.21
CA LYS A 39 0.87 -4.46 17.42
C LYS A 39 2.02 -3.45 17.40
N VAL A 40 3.13 -3.75 18.07
CA VAL A 40 4.33 -2.89 18.04
C VAL A 40 4.87 -2.79 16.62
N ALA A 41 5.02 -3.91 15.92
CA ALA A 41 5.53 -3.96 14.55
C ALA A 41 4.67 -3.13 13.58
N SER A 42 3.34 -3.17 13.72
CA SER A 42 2.40 -2.44 12.87
C SER A 42 2.40 -0.92 13.11
N GLN A 43 2.91 -0.47 14.26
CA GLN A 43 2.92 0.95 14.63
C GLN A 43 4.28 1.62 14.47
N SER A 44 5.36 0.91 14.83
CA SER A 44 6.70 1.50 14.88
C SER A 44 7.80 0.47 14.63
N LEU A 45 8.53 0.66 13.55
CA LEU A 45 9.72 -0.15 13.26
C LEU A 45 10.82 0.09 14.30
N THR A 46 10.97 1.31 14.79
CA THR A 46 11.96 1.67 15.83
C THR A 46 11.68 0.90 17.11
N ASP A 47 10.42 0.88 17.56
CA ASP A 47 10.05 0.16 18.78
C ASP A 47 10.18 -1.36 18.61
N LEU A 48 9.89 -1.89 17.42
CA LEU A 48 10.17 -3.28 17.08
C LEU A 48 11.66 -3.60 17.20
N CYS A 49 12.53 -2.71 16.71
CA CYS A 49 13.99 -2.87 16.84
C CYS A 49 14.43 -2.84 18.31
N HIS A 50 13.87 -1.94 19.13
CA HIS A 50 14.13 -1.90 20.56
C HIS A 50 13.66 -3.18 21.25
N LEU A 51 12.47 -3.67 20.88
CA LEU A 51 11.91 -4.90 21.43
C LEU A 51 12.81 -6.11 21.15
N LYS A 52 13.41 -6.20 19.95
CA LYS A 52 14.41 -7.25 19.62
C LYS A 52 15.60 -7.28 20.57
N LEU A 53 15.97 -6.14 21.14
CA LEU A 53 17.15 -6.03 22.00
C LEU A 53 16.87 -6.32 23.47
N THR A 54 15.60 -6.50 23.87
CA THR A 54 15.22 -6.65 25.29
C THR A 54 15.58 -8.03 25.86
N SER A 55 15.39 -9.08 25.10
CA SER A 55 15.70 -10.46 25.53
C SER A 55 15.86 -11.40 24.33
N LYS A 56 16.49 -12.57 24.56
CA LYS A 56 16.58 -13.63 23.54
C LYS A 56 15.22 -14.18 23.14
N GLU A 57 14.28 -14.22 24.06
CA GLU A 57 12.91 -14.66 23.81
C GLU A 57 12.21 -13.67 22.86
N MET A 58 12.28 -12.36 23.14
CA MET A 58 11.72 -11.34 22.28
C MET A 58 12.41 -11.32 20.90
N LEU A 59 13.72 -11.55 20.85
CA LEU A 59 14.42 -11.68 19.57
C LEU A 59 13.85 -12.83 18.72
N ASN A 60 13.55 -13.98 19.33
CA ASN A 60 12.96 -15.11 18.62
C ASN A 60 11.54 -14.80 18.13
N ILE A 61 10.69 -14.19 18.98
CA ILE A 61 9.32 -13.81 18.63
C ILE A 61 9.31 -12.76 17.50
N THR A 62 10.16 -11.75 17.59
CA THR A 62 10.26 -10.68 16.59
C THR A 62 10.83 -11.17 15.24
N ASN A 63 11.36 -12.38 15.19
CA ASN A 63 11.81 -13.02 13.95
C ASN A 63 10.75 -13.93 13.32
N ASP A 64 9.53 -13.94 13.84
CA ASP A 64 8.39 -14.63 13.21
C ASP A 64 7.99 -13.93 11.90
N ASP A 65 7.61 -14.71 10.89
CA ASP A 65 7.23 -14.18 9.58
C ASP A 65 5.96 -13.33 9.63
N ASP A 66 5.05 -13.61 10.56
CA ASP A 66 3.88 -12.76 10.78
C ASP A 66 4.25 -11.36 11.27
N VAL A 67 5.34 -11.21 12.01
CA VAL A 67 5.86 -9.89 12.43
C VAL A 67 6.33 -9.09 11.22
N TYR A 68 7.10 -9.70 10.30
CA TYR A 68 7.54 -9.04 9.06
C TYR A 68 6.38 -8.71 8.13
N LYS A 69 5.38 -9.57 8.07
CA LYS A 69 4.16 -9.34 7.28
C LYS A 69 3.37 -8.11 7.74
N HIS A 70 3.37 -7.81 9.05
CA HIS A 70 2.63 -6.70 9.63
C HIS A 70 3.48 -5.49 9.98
N ALA A 71 4.81 -5.56 9.77
CA ALA A 71 5.71 -4.45 10.08
C ALA A 71 5.35 -3.18 9.29
N SER A 72 5.26 -2.03 9.99
CA SER A 72 5.14 -0.72 9.35
C SER A 72 6.44 -0.36 8.65
N LEU A 73 6.34 0.06 7.40
CA LEU A 73 7.46 0.56 6.60
C LEU A 73 7.43 2.09 6.44
N ASP A 74 6.57 2.80 7.17
CA ASP A 74 6.37 4.25 7.00
C ASP A 74 7.64 5.08 7.25
N THR A 75 8.52 4.62 8.15
CA THR A 75 9.81 5.27 8.43
C THR A 75 10.93 4.86 7.47
N VAL A 76 10.71 3.84 6.65
CA VAL A 76 11.67 3.37 5.67
C VAL A 76 11.46 4.16 4.38
N PRO A 77 12.47 4.94 3.92
CA PRO A 77 12.33 5.71 2.69
C PRO A 77 12.08 4.79 1.48
N PHE A 78 11.35 5.29 0.50
CA PHE A 78 11.05 4.53 -0.73
C PHE A 78 12.32 4.20 -1.51
N PHE A 79 13.26 5.13 -1.56
CA PHE A 79 14.55 4.98 -2.25
C PHE A 79 15.68 5.51 -1.40
N ARG A 80 16.82 4.84 -1.48
CA ARG A 80 18.08 5.29 -0.87
C ARG A 80 19.16 5.41 -1.92
N LEU A 81 20.01 6.42 -1.77
CA LEU A 81 21.21 6.61 -2.61
C LEU A 81 22.25 5.52 -2.34
N GLN A 82 22.25 4.93 -1.15
CA GLN A 82 23.14 3.83 -0.77
C GLN A 82 22.32 2.73 -0.10
N GLU A 83 22.49 1.50 -0.55
CA GLU A 83 21.90 0.35 0.09
C GLU A 83 22.55 0.08 1.45
N ILE A 84 21.74 -0.05 2.48
CA ILE A 84 22.16 -0.54 3.79
C ILE A 84 21.85 -2.03 3.84
N PRO A 85 22.84 -2.93 3.93
CA PRO A 85 22.60 -4.37 3.81
C PRO A 85 21.58 -4.94 4.80
N GLN A 86 21.56 -4.39 6.04
CA GLN A 86 20.61 -4.80 7.07
C GLN A 86 19.18 -4.42 6.71
N GLU A 87 18.99 -3.23 6.15
CA GLU A 87 17.69 -2.76 5.69
C GLU A 87 17.21 -3.53 4.47
N ALA A 88 18.08 -3.78 3.50
CA ALA A 88 17.77 -4.60 2.33
C ALA A 88 17.34 -6.02 2.73
N SER A 89 18.03 -6.63 3.70
CA SER A 89 17.67 -7.93 4.26
C SER A 89 16.31 -7.90 4.95
N PHE A 90 16.02 -6.86 5.73
CA PHE A 90 14.73 -6.67 6.39
C PHE A 90 13.60 -6.51 5.37
N LEU A 91 13.76 -5.64 4.36
CA LEU A 91 12.78 -5.42 3.30
C LEU A 91 12.54 -6.69 2.48
N SER A 92 13.61 -7.44 2.15
CA SER A 92 13.50 -8.73 1.48
C SER A 92 12.66 -9.72 2.28
N ARG A 93 12.82 -9.74 3.60
CA ARG A 93 12.03 -10.60 4.47
C ARG A 93 10.58 -10.12 4.59
N CYS A 94 10.32 -8.82 4.71
CA CYS A 94 8.97 -8.28 4.64
C CYS A 94 8.26 -8.70 3.35
N ARG A 95 8.98 -8.64 2.21
CA ARG A 95 8.45 -9.06 0.90
C ARG A 95 8.10 -10.56 0.89
N SER A 96 9.02 -11.42 1.31
CA SER A 96 8.79 -12.88 1.33
C SER A 96 7.66 -13.28 2.28
N SER A 97 7.45 -12.53 3.36
CA SER A 97 6.34 -12.72 4.30
C SER A 97 5.01 -12.14 3.82
N GLY A 98 4.98 -11.44 2.68
CA GLY A 98 3.76 -10.89 2.09
C GLY A 98 3.27 -9.60 2.71
N ASN A 99 4.18 -8.75 3.20
CA ASN A 99 3.90 -7.41 3.67
C ASN A 99 3.31 -6.55 2.55
N LEU A 100 2.16 -5.94 2.78
CA LEU A 100 1.40 -5.24 1.74
C LEU A 100 2.07 -3.98 1.24
N GLU A 101 2.70 -3.22 2.13
CA GLU A 101 3.46 -2.03 1.74
C GLU A 101 4.70 -2.41 0.92
N SER A 102 5.39 -3.52 1.28
CA SER A 102 6.53 -4.02 0.51
C SER A 102 6.12 -4.48 -0.90
N LEU A 103 4.98 -5.18 -1.02
CA LEU A 103 4.41 -5.57 -2.32
C LEU A 103 4.03 -4.35 -3.17
N TYR A 104 3.43 -3.33 -2.54
CA TYR A 104 3.11 -2.06 -3.20
C TYR A 104 4.36 -1.39 -3.76
N ARG A 105 5.41 -1.21 -2.95
CA ARG A 105 6.65 -0.54 -3.35
C ARG A 105 7.32 -1.24 -4.51
N GLU A 106 7.49 -2.56 -4.42
CA GLU A 106 8.05 -3.37 -5.51
C GLU A 106 7.18 -3.29 -6.76
N GLY A 107 5.86 -3.44 -6.61
CA GLY A 107 4.93 -3.39 -7.73
C GLY A 107 4.98 -2.06 -8.48
N MET A 108 4.99 -0.95 -7.76
CA MET A 108 5.10 0.39 -8.33
C MET A 108 6.46 0.61 -9.00
N GLU A 109 7.55 0.21 -8.34
CA GLU A 109 8.89 0.31 -8.92
C GLU A 109 8.98 -0.46 -10.25
N VAL A 110 8.60 -1.74 -10.26
CA VAL A 110 8.64 -2.58 -11.46
C VAL A 110 7.73 -2.03 -12.56
N TYR A 111 6.52 -1.58 -12.21
CA TYR A 111 5.56 -1.03 -13.17
C TYR A 111 6.11 0.21 -13.89
N PHE A 112 6.72 1.15 -13.14
CA PHE A 112 7.19 2.42 -13.71
C PHE A 112 8.57 2.35 -14.35
N THR A 113 9.42 1.38 -13.96
CA THR A 113 10.83 1.34 -14.39
C THR A 113 11.12 0.28 -15.43
N ASN A 114 10.31 -0.79 -15.51
CA ASN A 114 10.62 -1.94 -16.34
C ASN A 114 9.50 -2.25 -17.34
N LEU A 115 9.74 -1.89 -18.62
CA LEU A 115 8.77 -2.11 -19.72
C LEU A 115 8.49 -3.60 -20.03
N GLU A 116 9.42 -4.50 -19.69
CA GLU A 116 9.23 -5.93 -19.97
C GLU A 116 8.39 -6.61 -18.88
N PHE A 117 8.42 -6.06 -17.65
CA PHE A 117 7.79 -6.67 -16.49
C PHE A 117 6.69 -5.81 -15.85
N TYR A 118 6.19 -4.78 -16.57
CA TYR A 118 5.15 -3.89 -16.03
C TYR A 118 3.89 -4.63 -15.58
N GLU A 119 3.51 -5.72 -16.26
CA GLU A 119 2.37 -6.55 -15.89
C GLU A 119 2.60 -7.22 -14.53
N LYS A 120 3.80 -7.76 -14.31
CA LYS A 120 4.16 -8.32 -13.00
C LYS A 120 4.13 -7.26 -11.89
N GLY A 121 4.59 -6.05 -12.18
CA GLY A 121 4.49 -4.92 -11.27
C GLY A 121 3.04 -4.62 -10.90
N LEU A 122 2.16 -4.56 -11.91
CA LEU A 122 0.74 -4.32 -11.71
C LEU A 122 0.06 -5.45 -10.92
N ASP A 123 0.44 -6.70 -11.14
CA ASP A 123 -0.10 -7.84 -10.38
C ASP A 123 0.26 -7.76 -8.89
N LEU A 124 1.46 -7.30 -8.54
CA LEU A 124 1.85 -7.07 -7.16
C LEU A 124 0.99 -5.97 -6.51
N VAL A 125 0.76 -4.86 -7.23
CA VAL A 125 -0.13 -3.77 -6.77
C VAL A 125 -1.56 -4.29 -6.62
N ARG A 126 -2.06 -5.08 -7.58
CA ARG A 126 -3.39 -5.71 -7.54
C ARG A 126 -3.55 -6.62 -6.31
N MET A 127 -2.54 -7.47 -6.04
CA MET A 127 -2.56 -8.35 -4.87
C MET A 127 -2.64 -7.58 -3.56
N ALA A 128 -1.87 -6.51 -3.43
CA ALA A 128 -1.92 -5.67 -2.25
C ALA A 128 -3.26 -4.92 -2.13
N ALA A 129 -3.82 -4.41 -3.24
CA ALA A 129 -5.12 -3.75 -3.29
C ALA A 129 -6.25 -4.69 -2.85
N GLY A 130 -6.27 -5.93 -3.36
CA GLY A 130 -7.26 -6.96 -3.00
C GLY A 130 -7.22 -7.35 -1.52
N LYS A 131 -6.11 -7.12 -0.83
CA LYS A 131 -5.96 -7.32 0.62
C LYS A 131 -6.24 -6.05 1.44
N GLY A 132 -6.73 -4.98 0.81
CA GLY A 132 -7.15 -3.76 1.50
C GLY A 132 -6.06 -2.70 1.68
N HIS A 133 -4.92 -2.81 1.00
CA HIS A 133 -3.87 -1.81 1.08
C HIS A 133 -4.27 -0.53 0.33
N LYS A 134 -4.49 0.57 1.04
CA LYS A 134 -5.11 1.79 0.51
C LYS A 134 -4.33 2.43 -0.64
N ARG A 135 -3.01 2.60 -0.48
CA ARG A 135 -2.12 3.14 -1.53
C ARG A 135 -2.17 2.30 -2.80
N SER A 136 -2.21 0.95 -2.65
CA SER A 136 -2.35 0.03 -3.78
C SER A 136 -3.72 0.11 -4.43
N MET A 137 -4.81 0.25 -3.66
CA MET A 137 -6.15 0.44 -4.22
C MET A 137 -6.18 1.68 -5.11
N TYR A 138 -5.63 2.80 -4.63
CA TYR A 138 -5.57 4.05 -5.39
C TYR A 138 -4.70 3.90 -6.64
N ALA A 139 -3.45 3.44 -6.48
CA ALA A 139 -2.51 3.29 -7.59
C ALA A 139 -3.04 2.34 -8.67
N PHE A 140 -3.57 1.17 -8.27
CA PHE A 140 -4.18 0.21 -9.19
C PHE A 140 -5.35 0.83 -9.97
N ALA A 141 -6.24 1.52 -9.26
CA ALA A 141 -7.38 2.16 -9.89
C ALA A 141 -6.96 3.22 -10.91
N MET A 142 -6.02 4.09 -10.57
CA MET A 142 -5.50 5.10 -11.47
C MET A 142 -4.83 4.48 -12.71
N ILE A 143 -4.00 3.48 -12.52
CA ILE A 143 -3.31 2.78 -13.62
C ILE A 143 -4.31 2.12 -14.56
N VAL A 144 -5.28 1.37 -14.04
CA VAL A 144 -6.29 0.67 -14.84
C VAL A 144 -7.17 1.65 -15.61
N LEU A 145 -7.70 2.68 -14.92
CA LEU A 145 -8.57 3.68 -15.54
C LEU A 145 -7.84 4.54 -16.58
N MET A 146 -6.56 4.86 -16.35
CA MET A 146 -5.72 5.54 -17.33
C MET A 146 -5.51 4.66 -18.56
N SER A 147 -5.21 3.38 -18.40
CA SER A 147 -4.91 2.45 -19.47
C SER A 147 -6.14 1.99 -20.23
N SER A 148 -7.30 1.86 -19.58
CA SER A 148 -8.56 1.42 -20.22
C SER A 148 -9.07 2.36 -21.30
N ASN A 149 -8.57 3.58 -21.34
CA ASN A 149 -8.97 4.62 -22.29
C ASN A 149 -8.01 4.81 -23.47
N THR A 150 -6.93 4.05 -23.56
CA THR A 150 -5.99 4.09 -24.69
C THR A 150 -6.32 3.00 -25.71
N ILE A 151 -5.86 3.17 -26.97
CA ILE A 151 -6.12 2.24 -28.10
C ILE A 151 -5.58 0.81 -27.86
N LYS A 152 -4.77 0.63 -26.83
CA LYS A 152 -4.30 -0.68 -26.36
C LYS A 152 -5.27 -1.39 -25.39
N ILE A 153 -6.52 -0.97 -25.36
CA ILE A 153 -7.64 -1.33 -24.45
C ILE A 153 -8.02 -2.83 -24.45
N ALA A 154 -7.40 -3.65 -25.23
CA ALA A 154 -7.63 -5.09 -25.17
C ALA A 154 -7.06 -5.76 -23.90
N PHE A 155 -6.36 -5.03 -23.04
CA PHE A 155 -5.65 -5.59 -21.88
C PHE A 155 -6.46 -5.68 -20.59
N PHE A 156 -7.35 -4.70 -20.33
CA PHE A 156 -8.17 -4.73 -19.11
C PHE A 156 -9.61 -5.05 -19.46
N GLY A 157 -10.15 -6.11 -18.86
CA GLY A 157 -11.55 -6.48 -18.98
C GLY A 157 -12.48 -5.46 -18.29
N THR A 158 -13.76 -5.58 -18.54
CA THR A 158 -14.78 -4.77 -17.82
C THR A 158 -14.70 -4.96 -16.32
N GLN A 159 -14.29 -6.14 -15.86
CA GLN A 159 -14.20 -6.47 -14.43
C GLN A 159 -13.09 -5.67 -13.75
N GLU A 160 -11.91 -5.54 -14.34
CA GLU A 160 -10.83 -4.75 -13.75
C GLU A 160 -11.19 -3.27 -13.59
N VAL A 161 -11.95 -2.73 -14.56
CA VAL A 161 -12.45 -1.34 -14.47
C VAL A 161 -13.49 -1.20 -13.36
N GLU A 162 -14.37 -2.16 -13.19
CA GLU A 162 -15.35 -2.17 -12.10
C GLU A 162 -14.67 -2.31 -10.73
N ASP A 163 -13.67 -3.18 -10.61
CA ASP A 163 -12.86 -3.33 -9.41
C ASP A 163 -12.13 -2.02 -9.07
N ALA A 164 -11.53 -1.36 -10.06
CA ALA A 164 -10.86 -0.08 -9.91
C ALA A 164 -11.80 1.01 -9.38
N LEU A 165 -12.99 1.15 -9.97
CA LEU A 165 -14.03 2.07 -9.50
C LEU A 165 -14.52 1.70 -8.10
N GLY A 166 -14.65 0.40 -7.81
CA GLY A 166 -14.98 -0.12 -6.48
C GLY A 166 -13.98 0.31 -5.42
N TYR A 167 -12.68 0.22 -5.72
CA TYR A 167 -11.62 0.67 -4.80
C TYR A 167 -11.70 2.18 -4.54
N LEU A 168 -11.92 2.99 -5.56
CA LEU A 168 -12.06 4.45 -5.40
C LEU A 168 -13.25 4.82 -4.52
N ARG A 169 -14.39 4.11 -4.67
CA ARG A 169 -15.56 4.29 -3.79
C ARG A 169 -15.25 3.95 -2.34
N ILE A 170 -14.51 2.85 -2.11
CA ILE A 170 -14.07 2.47 -0.75
C ILE A 170 -13.17 3.55 -0.15
N LEU A 171 -12.17 4.02 -0.89
CA LEU A 171 -11.25 5.06 -0.43
C LEU A 171 -11.96 6.38 -0.14
N ARG A 172 -12.94 6.76 -0.97
CA ARG A 172 -13.76 7.94 -0.76
C ARG A 172 -14.60 7.83 0.51
N ASN A 173 -15.29 6.71 0.71
CA ASN A 173 -16.06 6.47 1.92
C ASN A 173 -15.22 6.50 3.18
N GLN A 174 -13.92 6.17 3.07
CA GLN A 174 -12.94 6.25 4.15
C GLN A 174 -12.25 7.62 4.25
N LYS A 175 -12.60 8.60 3.40
CA LYS A 175 -11.99 9.94 3.34
C LYS A 175 -10.47 9.92 3.22
N CYS A 176 -9.92 9.03 2.42
CA CYS A 176 -8.47 8.87 2.29
C CYS A 176 -7.93 9.00 0.85
N VAL A 177 -8.75 9.48 -0.10
CA VAL A 177 -8.34 9.64 -1.51
C VAL A 177 -7.18 10.64 -1.61
N LEU A 178 -7.29 11.81 -0.99
CA LEU A 178 -6.25 12.86 -1.03
C LEU A 178 -4.93 12.38 -0.40
N GLN A 179 -5.01 11.65 0.72
CA GLN A 179 -3.82 11.07 1.34
C GLN A 179 -3.15 10.07 0.41
N CYS A 180 -3.93 9.16 -0.21
CA CYS A 180 -3.39 8.19 -1.16
C CYS A 180 -2.78 8.87 -2.40
N ARG A 181 -3.41 9.96 -2.91
CA ARG A 181 -2.86 10.78 -4.00
C ARG A 181 -1.51 11.36 -3.60
N SER A 182 -1.42 11.98 -2.43
CA SER A 182 -0.17 12.58 -1.92
C SER A 182 0.94 11.54 -1.78
N ASP A 183 0.63 10.38 -1.20
CA ASP A 183 1.60 9.30 -0.99
C ASP A 183 2.12 8.74 -2.32
N VAL A 184 1.22 8.56 -3.31
CA VAL A 184 1.61 8.08 -4.65
C VAL A 184 2.40 9.15 -5.40
N ALA A 185 2.03 10.43 -5.27
CA ALA A 185 2.78 11.55 -5.85
C ALA A 185 4.21 11.63 -5.30
N GLU A 186 4.37 11.42 -4.00
CA GLU A 186 5.69 11.36 -3.37
C GLU A 186 6.52 10.21 -3.93
N PHE A 187 5.93 9.02 -4.04
CA PHE A 187 6.59 7.86 -4.63
C PHE A 187 7.05 8.13 -6.06
N VAL A 188 6.18 8.64 -6.93
CA VAL A 188 6.50 8.96 -8.33
C VAL A 188 7.59 10.03 -8.42
N ARG A 189 7.56 11.04 -7.54
CA ARG A 189 8.59 12.08 -7.45
C ARG A 189 9.94 11.48 -7.10
N CYS A 190 9.98 10.53 -6.16
CA CYS A 190 11.20 9.82 -5.80
C CYS A 190 11.75 8.98 -6.96
N LEU A 191 10.90 8.34 -7.76
CA LEU A 191 11.31 7.63 -8.98
C LEU A 191 11.98 8.56 -9.99
N ARG A 192 11.40 9.73 -10.24
CA ARG A 192 11.96 10.74 -11.16
C ARG A 192 13.31 11.28 -10.68
N TRP A 193 13.43 11.55 -9.38
CA TRP A 193 14.67 12.04 -8.78
C TRP A 193 15.84 11.07 -8.99
N ASN A 194 15.57 9.78 -8.95
CA ASN A 194 16.58 8.73 -9.15
C ASN A 194 16.86 8.41 -10.64
N ASN A 195 16.49 9.29 -11.58
CA ASN A 195 16.61 9.06 -13.03
C ASN A 195 15.92 7.78 -13.55
N MET A 196 15.02 7.21 -12.79
CA MET A 196 14.16 6.14 -13.24
C MET A 196 13.12 6.77 -14.18
N ARG A 197 13.30 6.56 -15.48
CA ARG A 197 12.41 7.12 -16.50
C ARG A 197 11.04 6.46 -16.36
N SER A 198 10.03 7.25 -16.09
CA SER A 198 8.65 6.81 -16.25
C SER A 198 8.43 6.43 -17.73
N ASN A 199 8.19 5.15 -17.98
CA ASN A 199 7.91 4.64 -19.33
C ASN A 199 6.44 4.87 -19.73
N LEU A 200 5.68 5.57 -18.89
CA LEU A 200 4.29 5.90 -19.15
C LEU A 200 4.21 7.03 -20.17
N VAL A 201 3.80 6.69 -21.37
CA VAL A 201 3.32 7.65 -22.33
C VAL A 201 1.88 8.01 -21.95
N VAL A 202 1.71 9.19 -21.36
CA VAL A 202 0.36 9.74 -21.13
C VAL A 202 -0.25 10.02 -22.49
N GLN A 203 -1.12 9.11 -22.96
CA GLN A 203 -1.88 9.30 -24.20
C GLN A 203 -3.16 10.09 -23.87
N VAL A 204 -3.66 10.83 -24.88
CA VAL A 204 -4.93 11.55 -24.80
C VAL A 204 -6.04 10.58 -24.39
N ARG A 205 -6.61 10.82 -23.23
CA ARG A 205 -7.57 9.93 -22.58
C ARG A 205 -9.01 10.22 -23.01
N LYS A 206 -9.79 9.17 -23.22
CA LYS A 206 -11.25 9.26 -23.34
C LYS A 206 -11.85 9.42 -21.95
N ARG A 207 -12.83 10.30 -21.76
CA ARG A 207 -13.47 10.57 -20.46
C ARG A 207 -14.36 9.39 -20.03
N LEU A 208 -14.44 9.19 -18.72
CA LEU A 208 -15.38 8.26 -18.12
C LEU A 208 -16.82 8.79 -18.17
N CYS A 209 -16.98 10.12 -18.07
CA CYS A 209 -18.28 10.76 -18.14
C CYS A 209 -18.73 10.97 -19.57
N ASN A 210 -19.78 10.25 -19.97
CA ASN A 210 -20.44 10.38 -21.28
C ASN A 210 -21.77 11.17 -21.21
N ASN A 211 -22.20 11.64 -20.02
CA ASN A 211 -23.49 12.32 -19.83
C ASN A 211 -23.43 13.79 -20.30
N VAL A 212 -24.27 14.09 -21.29
CA VAL A 212 -24.41 15.44 -21.87
C VAL A 212 -24.92 16.51 -20.89
N PRO A 213 -25.78 16.22 -19.87
CA PRO A 213 -26.20 17.24 -18.91
C PRO A 213 -25.28 17.41 -17.71
N CYS A 214 -24.12 16.74 -17.66
CA CYS A 214 -23.14 16.98 -16.60
C CYS A 214 -22.55 18.36 -16.80
N THR A 215 -23.12 19.37 -16.14
CA THR A 215 -22.64 20.76 -16.15
C THR A 215 -21.33 20.82 -15.39
N ASN A 216 -20.24 20.53 -16.07
CA ASN A 216 -18.88 20.53 -15.55
C ASN A 216 -18.42 21.95 -15.20
N THR A 217 -18.73 22.41 -14.00
CA THR A 217 -18.21 23.69 -13.48
C THR A 217 -16.71 23.63 -13.18
N TRP A 218 -16.15 22.45 -12.93
CA TRP A 218 -14.71 22.28 -12.65
C TRP A 218 -13.82 22.62 -13.84
N ARG A 219 -14.30 22.45 -15.09
CA ARG A 219 -13.57 22.88 -16.31
C ARG A 219 -13.24 24.38 -16.34
N LEU A 220 -14.01 25.20 -15.66
CA LEU A 220 -13.77 26.64 -15.55
C LEU A 220 -12.69 26.97 -14.51
N ARG A 221 -12.31 26.00 -13.69
CA ARG A 221 -11.27 26.16 -12.64
C ARG A 221 -9.88 25.67 -13.09
N VAL A 222 -9.76 25.09 -14.29
CA VAL A 222 -8.46 24.68 -14.88
C VAL A 222 -7.65 25.95 -15.18
N GLY A 223 -6.70 26.27 -14.32
CA GLY A 223 -5.84 27.47 -14.38
C GLY A 223 -5.62 28.09 -13.01
N SER A 224 -6.40 27.76 -12.03
CA SER A 224 -6.17 28.11 -10.63
C SER A 224 -5.54 26.91 -9.93
N TRP A 225 -4.41 27.11 -9.30
CA TRP A 225 -3.75 26.18 -8.38
C TRP A 225 -4.66 25.97 -7.16
N CYS A 226 -5.80 25.37 -7.36
CA CYS A 226 -6.76 25.12 -6.30
C CYS A 226 -6.46 23.76 -5.71
N PHE A 227 -5.88 23.75 -4.54
CA PHE A 227 -5.90 22.58 -3.68
C PHE A 227 -7.37 22.31 -3.37
N ILE A 228 -7.97 21.34 -4.07
CA ILE A 228 -9.30 20.85 -3.74
C ILE A 228 -9.15 20.16 -2.40
N THR A 229 -9.77 20.73 -1.37
CA THR A 229 -9.88 20.08 -0.05
C THR A 229 -10.92 18.96 -0.13
N GLU A 230 -10.86 17.98 0.77
CA GLU A 230 -11.87 16.91 0.83
C GLU A 230 -13.30 17.48 0.94
N ASP A 231 -13.45 18.63 1.60
CA ASP A 231 -14.72 19.32 1.79
C ASP A 231 -15.29 19.90 0.48
N ASP A 232 -14.42 20.36 -0.44
CA ASP A 232 -14.85 20.91 -1.73
C ASP A 232 -15.34 19.80 -2.68
N ASP A 233 -14.79 18.60 -2.58
CA ASP A 233 -15.12 17.46 -3.44
C ASP A 233 -16.38 16.72 -2.97
N GLU A 234 -16.67 16.71 -1.67
CA GLU A 234 -17.90 16.12 -1.11
C GLU A 234 -19.15 16.95 -1.41
N ASN A 235 -19.02 18.27 -1.60
CA ASN A 235 -20.13 19.22 -1.58
C ASN A 235 -20.52 19.80 -2.94
N ASP A 236 -19.92 19.39 -4.07
CA ASP A 236 -20.44 19.79 -5.38
C ASP A 236 -21.57 18.85 -5.84
N PRO A 237 -22.84 19.23 -5.63
CA PRO A 237 -24.00 18.39 -5.98
C PRO A 237 -24.15 18.21 -7.51
N ASN A 238 -23.41 18.99 -8.31
CA ASN A 238 -23.50 18.98 -9.77
C ASN A 238 -22.45 18.06 -10.41
N MET A 239 -21.50 17.55 -9.62
CA MET A 239 -20.45 16.66 -10.13
C MET A 239 -20.87 15.20 -10.01
N CYS A 240 -21.09 14.53 -11.14
CA CYS A 240 -21.31 13.08 -11.13
C CYS A 240 -20.04 12.30 -10.75
N GLU A 241 -20.22 11.05 -10.32
CA GLU A 241 -19.11 10.18 -9.91
C GLU A 241 -18.03 10.06 -10.99
N ASN A 242 -18.42 9.85 -12.25
CA ASN A 242 -17.47 9.72 -13.36
C ASN A 242 -16.68 11.02 -13.63
N CYS A 243 -17.30 12.19 -13.49
CA CYS A 243 -16.58 13.46 -13.61
C CYS A 243 -15.54 13.64 -12.51
N ARG A 244 -15.84 13.18 -11.32
CA ARG A 244 -14.96 13.19 -10.15
C ARG A 244 -13.72 12.33 -10.39
N TRP A 245 -13.92 11.13 -10.89
CA TRP A 245 -12.80 10.24 -11.25
C TRP A 245 -12.04 10.72 -12.48
N ASP A 246 -12.70 11.42 -13.42
CA ASP A 246 -12.01 12.08 -14.53
C ASP A 246 -11.05 13.17 -14.03
N HIS A 247 -11.49 13.97 -13.06
CA HIS A 247 -10.63 14.96 -12.41
C HIS A 247 -9.45 14.30 -11.68
N GLU A 248 -9.73 13.27 -10.89
CA GLU A 248 -8.70 12.53 -10.16
C GLU A 248 -7.62 11.95 -11.09
N LEU A 249 -8.04 11.44 -12.24
CA LEU A 249 -7.14 10.93 -13.25
C LEU A 249 -6.31 12.03 -13.93
N GLU A 250 -6.86 13.23 -14.12
CA GLU A 250 -6.09 14.39 -14.64
C GLU A 250 -4.98 14.77 -13.66
N GLU A 251 -5.29 14.82 -12.35
CA GLU A 251 -4.30 15.05 -11.31
C GLU A 251 -3.22 13.96 -11.31
N PHE A 252 -3.62 12.68 -11.35
CA PHE A 252 -2.68 11.56 -11.42
C PHE A 252 -1.78 11.64 -12.66
N CYS A 253 -2.33 11.92 -13.84
CA CYS A 253 -1.56 12.07 -15.08
C CYS A 253 -0.56 13.24 -15.02
N SER A 254 -0.89 14.31 -14.27
CA SER A 254 0.01 15.44 -14.11
C SER A 254 1.24 15.12 -13.24
N MET A 255 1.13 14.09 -12.39
CA MET A 255 2.21 13.64 -11.50
C MET A 255 3.24 12.75 -12.21
N ILE A 256 2.82 12.02 -13.25
CA ILE A 256 3.64 11.05 -14.00
C ILE A 256 4.35 11.73 -15.16
#